data_8226365993b3bd66575bc2bc931229b5
#
_entry.id   8226365993b3bd66575bc2bc931229b5
#
_cell.length_a   1.000
_cell.length_b   1.000
_cell.length_c   1.000
_cell.angle_alpha   90.00
_cell.angle_beta   90.00
_cell.angle_gamma   90.00
#
_symmetry.space_group_name_H-M   'P 1'
#
loop_
_entity.id
_entity.type
_entity.pdbx_description
1 polymer ?
#
loop_
_entity_poly.entity_id
_entity_poly.type
_entity_poly.pdbx_seq_one_letter_code
_entity_poly.pdbx_strand_id
1 'polypeptide(L)'
;MSYSPKSALLAPTPPGLAARAAQAILTRPHGAYTDHDIAAVIVPAYIAQCAAVGLDAAIVLAQLIHETGNLTSWWSQRPRRNPAGIGVTGRTMAGQPRSLDWAKRDDGVWAEGCSFATWEHDAIPAHLGRLLAYALPAGQGTPAQQQLIAQALAIRPLPAAFRGAATRLQGLNGRWAWPGLFYAQKLAALANTFVRRV
;
A
#
# COMPACT_ATOMS: atom_id res chain seq x y z
N MET A 1 10.43 -0.99 -20.37
CA MET A 1 10.77 -0.95 -18.93
C MET A 1 10.39 -2.30 -18.35
N SER A 2 11.19 -2.85 -17.43
CA SER A 2 10.89 -4.12 -16.76
C SER A 2 11.27 -4.01 -15.29
N TYR A 3 10.40 -4.50 -14.41
CA TYR A 3 10.63 -4.53 -12.95
C TYR A 3 11.32 -5.81 -12.51
N SER A 4 12.16 -5.69 -11.51
CA SER A 4 12.86 -6.78 -10.84
C SER A 4 12.97 -6.48 -9.34
N PRO A 5 13.40 -7.43 -8.51
CA PRO A 5 13.69 -7.17 -7.09
C PRO A 5 14.69 -6.02 -6.86
N LYS A 6 15.50 -5.68 -7.86
CA LYS A 6 16.46 -4.57 -7.81
C LYS A 6 15.89 -3.22 -8.21
N SER A 7 14.61 -3.13 -8.63
CA SER A 7 13.97 -1.87 -8.97
C SER A 7 13.89 -0.95 -7.76
N ALA A 8 14.19 0.35 -7.98
CA ALA A 8 14.14 1.37 -6.95
C ALA A 8 12.68 1.67 -6.56
N LEU A 9 12.43 1.98 -5.29
CA LEU A 9 11.11 2.44 -4.83
C LEU A 9 10.85 3.89 -5.22
N LEU A 10 11.90 4.72 -5.19
CA LEU A 10 11.86 6.11 -5.64
C LEU A 10 12.29 6.15 -7.11
N ALA A 11 11.32 6.33 -8.00
CA ALA A 11 11.52 6.43 -9.45
C ALA A 11 10.30 7.08 -10.12
N PRO A 12 10.46 7.67 -11.31
CA PRO A 12 9.34 8.22 -12.06
C PRO A 12 8.30 7.15 -12.40
N THR A 13 7.03 7.52 -12.30
CA THR A 13 5.90 6.68 -12.73
C THR A 13 5.93 6.46 -14.25
N PRO A 14 5.77 5.22 -14.73
CA PRO A 14 5.72 4.94 -16.16
C PRO A 14 4.55 5.65 -16.86
N PRO A 15 4.76 6.19 -18.08
CA PRO A 15 3.68 6.84 -18.83
C PRO A 15 2.54 5.86 -19.14
N GLY A 16 1.29 6.36 -19.13
CA GLY A 16 0.09 5.58 -19.42
C GLY A 16 -0.21 4.47 -18.40
N LEU A 17 0.32 4.57 -17.18
CA LEU A 17 0.11 3.57 -16.13
C LEU A 17 -1.36 3.48 -15.72
N ALA A 18 -2.09 4.60 -15.65
CA ALA A 18 -3.44 4.66 -15.10
C ALA A 18 -4.40 3.63 -15.76
N ALA A 19 -4.53 3.68 -17.08
CA ALA A 19 -5.42 2.78 -17.81
C ALA A 19 -5.02 1.30 -17.63
N ARG A 20 -3.70 1.00 -17.72
CA ARG A 20 -3.21 -0.39 -17.60
C ARG A 20 -3.35 -0.95 -16.19
N ALA A 21 -3.10 -0.14 -15.16
CA ALA A 21 -3.28 -0.56 -13.78
C ALA A 21 -4.76 -0.77 -13.44
N ALA A 22 -5.64 0.15 -13.86
CA ALA A 22 -7.08 -0.02 -13.71
C ALA A 22 -7.56 -1.29 -14.41
N GLN A 23 -7.18 -1.51 -15.68
CA GLN A 23 -7.49 -2.72 -16.44
C GLN A 23 -7.04 -3.98 -15.69
N ALA A 24 -5.82 -3.99 -15.15
CA ALA A 24 -5.29 -5.16 -14.43
C ALA A 24 -6.06 -5.48 -13.15
N ILE A 25 -6.62 -4.47 -12.48
CA ILE A 25 -7.49 -4.66 -11.31
C ILE A 25 -8.87 -5.16 -11.77
N LEU A 26 -9.49 -4.50 -12.76
CA LEU A 26 -10.85 -4.76 -13.23
C LEU A 26 -11.02 -6.13 -13.89
N THR A 27 -9.96 -6.70 -14.45
CA THR A 27 -10.01 -8.06 -15.06
C THR A 27 -10.03 -9.20 -14.04
N ARG A 28 -10.01 -8.88 -12.74
CA ARG A 28 -10.03 -9.85 -11.63
C ARG A 28 -11.12 -9.48 -10.62
N PRO A 29 -11.56 -10.40 -9.76
CA PRO A 29 -12.41 -10.04 -8.62
C PRO A 29 -11.78 -8.92 -7.80
N HIS A 30 -12.54 -7.86 -7.50
CA HIS A 30 -12.09 -6.66 -6.79
C HIS A 30 -13.05 -6.21 -5.68
N GLY A 31 -13.80 -7.17 -5.13
CA GLY A 31 -14.71 -6.95 -4.01
C GLY A 31 -15.92 -6.10 -4.40
N ALA A 32 -16.33 -5.21 -3.50
CA ALA A 32 -17.50 -4.35 -3.68
C ALA A 32 -17.16 -2.97 -4.32
N TYR A 33 -15.96 -2.80 -4.86
CA TYR A 33 -15.61 -1.59 -5.60
C TYR A 33 -16.15 -1.63 -7.02
N THR A 34 -16.69 -0.51 -7.50
CA THR A 34 -17.15 -0.36 -8.87
C THR A 34 -15.98 -0.05 -9.82
N ASP A 35 -16.20 -0.19 -11.12
CA ASP A 35 -15.24 0.23 -12.16
C ASP A 35 -14.88 1.72 -11.99
N HIS A 36 -15.88 2.56 -11.65
CA HIS A 36 -15.65 3.98 -11.38
C HIS A 36 -14.76 4.20 -10.16
N ASP A 37 -14.99 3.48 -9.05
CA ASP A 37 -14.13 3.58 -7.85
C ASP A 37 -12.67 3.29 -8.20
N ILE A 38 -12.42 2.28 -9.04
CA ILE A 38 -11.08 1.85 -9.38
C ILE A 38 -10.45 2.78 -10.42
N ALA A 39 -11.14 3.02 -11.54
CA ALA A 39 -10.56 3.72 -12.69
C ALA A 39 -10.56 5.24 -12.54
N ALA A 40 -11.53 5.82 -11.81
CA ALA A 40 -11.66 7.27 -11.67
C ALA A 40 -11.23 7.82 -10.30
N VAL A 41 -11.16 6.97 -9.26
CA VAL A 41 -10.83 7.44 -7.91
C VAL A 41 -9.50 6.82 -7.41
N ILE A 42 -9.47 5.51 -7.17
CA ILE A 42 -8.35 4.87 -6.44
C ILE A 42 -7.05 4.94 -7.25
N VAL A 43 -7.05 4.45 -8.50
CA VAL A 43 -5.83 4.39 -9.31
C VAL A 43 -5.28 5.78 -9.65
N PRO A 44 -6.09 6.76 -10.10
CA PRO A 44 -5.60 8.12 -10.33
C PRO A 44 -5.04 8.79 -9.08
N ALA A 45 -5.68 8.62 -7.92
CA ALA A 45 -5.20 9.19 -6.66
C ALA A 45 -3.83 8.62 -6.26
N TYR A 46 -3.63 7.29 -6.39
CA TYR A 46 -2.32 6.67 -6.18
C TYR A 46 -1.26 7.27 -7.10
N ILE A 47 -1.55 7.39 -8.39
CA ILE A 47 -0.58 7.91 -9.37
C ILE A 47 -0.21 9.34 -9.07
N ALA A 48 -1.19 10.20 -8.80
CA ALA A 48 -0.95 11.61 -8.49
C ALA A 48 -0.11 11.78 -7.22
N GLN A 49 -0.46 11.07 -6.14
CA GLN A 49 0.25 11.17 -4.88
C GLN A 49 1.64 10.53 -4.93
N CYS A 50 1.81 9.41 -5.64
CA CYS A 50 3.14 8.83 -5.89
C CYS A 50 4.04 9.81 -6.64
N ALA A 51 3.52 10.45 -7.68
CA ALA A 51 4.28 11.45 -8.46
C ALA A 51 4.72 12.64 -7.58
N ALA A 52 3.85 13.11 -6.69
CA ALA A 52 4.15 14.23 -5.78
C ALA A 52 5.30 13.92 -4.81
N VAL A 53 5.52 12.66 -4.47
CA VAL A 53 6.58 12.24 -3.51
C VAL A 53 7.67 11.38 -4.15
N GLY A 54 7.66 11.21 -5.47
CA GLY A 54 8.69 10.50 -6.22
C GLY A 54 8.69 8.97 -6.04
N LEU A 55 7.62 8.36 -5.56
CA LEU A 55 7.46 6.91 -5.52
C LEU A 55 7.04 6.38 -6.89
N ASP A 56 7.54 5.20 -7.26
CA ASP A 56 7.09 4.50 -8.46
C ASP A 56 5.68 3.93 -8.25
N ALA A 57 4.68 4.55 -8.88
CA ALA A 57 3.28 4.16 -8.72
C ALA A 57 2.98 2.74 -9.21
N ALA A 58 3.74 2.19 -10.16
CA ALA A 58 3.55 0.79 -10.59
C ALA A 58 3.93 -0.19 -9.47
N ILE A 59 4.98 0.10 -8.73
CA ILE A 59 5.39 -0.70 -7.55
C ILE A 59 4.34 -0.58 -6.44
N VAL A 60 3.88 0.64 -6.15
CA VAL A 60 2.89 0.89 -5.08
C VAL A 60 1.56 0.22 -5.40
N LEU A 61 1.07 0.32 -6.64
CA LEU A 61 -0.16 -0.36 -7.06
C LEU A 61 0.00 -1.88 -7.09
N ALA A 62 1.16 -2.40 -7.47
CA ALA A 62 1.46 -3.83 -7.35
C ALA A 62 1.41 -4.30 -5.89
N GLN A 63 1.89 -3.48 -4.95
CA GLN A 63 1.80 -3.76 -3.53
C GLN A 63 0.35 -3.73 -3.04
N LEU A 64 -0.44 -2.71 -3.40
CA LEU A 64 -1.87 -2.67 -3.11
C LEU A 64 -2.58 -3.97 -3.54
N ILE A 65 -2.39 -4.39 -4.79
CA ILE A 65 -2.98 -5.63 -5.33
C ILE A 65 -2.55 -6.84 -4.50
N HIS A 66 -1.27 -6.96 -4.20
CA HIS A 66 -0.73 -8.08 -3.45
C HIS A 66 -1.26 -8.16 -2.01
N GLU A 67 -1.20 -7.05 -1.28
CA GLU A 67 -1.59 -6.96 0.13
C GLU A 67 -3.10 -7.11 0.36
N THR A 68 -3.89 -6.69 -0.63
CA THR A 68 -5.35 -6.70 -0.51
C THR A 68 -6.03 -7.87 -1.23
N GLY A 69 -5.26 -8.73 -1.89
CA GLY A 69 -5.84 -9.73 -2.78
C GLY A 69 -6.69 -9.09 -3.88
N ASN A 70 -6.15 -8.07 -4.54
CA ASN A 70 -6.86 -7.27 -5.54
C ASN A 70 -8.12 -6.56 -4.99
N LEU A 71 -8.00 -5.93 -3.84
CA LEU A 71 -9.08 -5.22 -3.13
C LEU A 71 -10.19 -6.13 -2.57
N THR A 72 -10.03 -7.44 -2.55
CA THR A 72 -11.05 -8.38 -2.04
C THR A 72 -10.95 -8.64 -0.54
N SER A 73 -9.81 -8.35 0.10
CA SER A 73 -9.64 -8.63 1.52
C SER A 73 -10.65 -7.88 2.39
N TRP A 74 -11.10 -8.49 3.47
CA TRP A 74 -12.00 -7.83 4.43
C TRP A 74 -11.48 -6.48 4.90
N TRP A 75 -10.16 -6.36 5.11
CA TRP A 75 -9.53 -5.10 5.51
C TRP A 75 -9.56 -4.02 4.43
N SER A 76 -9.45 -4.37 3.15
CA SER A 76 -9.48 -3.40 2.06
C SER A 76 -10.88 -2.90 1.71
N GLN A 77 -11.92 -3.66 2.06
CA GLN A 77 -13.31 -3.30 1.77
C GLN A 77 -13.79 -2.09 2.61
N ARG A 78 -14.84 -1.40 2.12
CA ARG A 78 -15.53 -0.39 2.93
C ARG A 78 -16.14 -1.05 4.17
N PRO A 79 -16.16 -0.39 5.32
CA PRO A 79 -15.69 0.98 5.57
C PRO A 79 -14.20 1.08 5.89
N ARG A 80 -13.43 -0.02 5.92
CA ARG A 80 -12.06 -0.07 6.45
C ARG A 80 -10.99 0.50 5.51
N ARG A 81 -11.06 0.24 4.19
CA ARG A 81 -10.15 0.75 3.15
C ARG A 81 -8.66 0.63 3.47
N ASN A 82 -8.26 -0.43 4.18
CA ASN A 82 -6.87 -0.65 4.52
C ASN A 82 -6.08 -1.17 3.30
N PRO A 83 -5.11 -0.41 2.78
CA PRO A 83 -4.47 -0.71 1.50
C PRO A 83 -3.37 -1.78 1.58
N ALA A 84 -2.88 -2.06 2.78
CA ALA A 84 -1.65 -2.82 2.93
C ALA A 84 -1.51 -3.53 4.29
N GLY A 85 -2.64 -3.92 4.90
CA GLY A 85 -2.64 -4.58 6.21
C GLY A 85 -2.06 -3.72 7.34
N ILE A 86 -2.16 -2.38 7.23
CA ILE A 86 -1.59 -1.47 8.22
C ILE A 86 -2.26 -1.71 9.57
N GLY A 87 -1.44 -1.99 10.59
CA GLY A 87 -1.92 -2.27 11.95
C GLY A 87 -2.55 -3.65 12.15
N VAL A 88 -2.75 -4.44 11.12
CA VAL A 88 -3.32 -5.78 11.23
C VAL A 88 -2.33 -6.72 11.90
N THR A 89 -2.72 -7.27 13.05
CA THR A 89 -1.86 -8.15 13.87
C THR A 89 -2.38 -9.58 13.98
N GLY A 90 -3.63 -9.82 13.54
CA GLY A 90 -4.31 -11.09 13.75
C GLY A 90 -4.96 -11.23 15.14
N ARG A 91 -4.78 -10.26 16.05
CA ARG A 91 -5.44 -10.29 17.37
C ARG A 91 -6.92 -10.01 17.23
N THR A 92 -7.70 -10.67 18.07
CA THR A 92 -9.16 -10.52 18.15
C THR A 92 -9.61 -10.42 19.60
N MET A 93 -10.79 -9.81 19.85
CA MET A 93 -11.43 -9.78 21.14
C MET A 93 -12.95 -9.68 21.02
N ALA A 94 -13.69 -10.21 22.01
CA ALA A 94 -15.15 -10.20 22.02
C ALA A 94 -15.73 -8.84 22.48
N GLY A 95 -15.06 -8.15 23.40
CA GLY A 95 -15.51 -6.85 23.92
C GLY A 95 -15.05 -5.66 23.06
N GLN A 96 -15.75 -4.54 23.15
CA GLN A 96 -15.36 -3.31 22.45
C GLN A 96 -14.01 -2.78 22.97
N PRO A 97 -13.01 -2.61 22.07
CA PRO A 97 -11.71 -2.07 22.47
C PRO A 97 -11.78 -0.59 22.83
N ARG A 98 -10.80 -0.12 23.60
CA ARG A 98 -10.67 1.29 23.96
C ARG A 98 -9.94 2.13 22.91
N SER A 99 -9.16 1.50 22.02
CA SER A 99 -8.44 2.20 20.93
C SER A 99 -9.18 2.12 19.61
N LEU A 100 -8.82 3.03 18.69
CA LEU A 100 -9.43 3.12 17.35
C LEU A 100 -8.87 2.12 16.34
N ASP A 101 -7.81 1.37 16.72
CA ASP A 101 -7.14 0.43 15.81
C ASP A 101 -7.83 -0.94 15.81
N TRP A 102 -9.15 -0.94 15.80
CA TRP A 102 -9.97 -2.16 15.79
C TRP A 102 -11.20 -1.97 14.92
N ALA A 103 -11.57 -3.00 14.21
CA ALA A 103 -12.80 -3.03 13.43
C ALA A 103 -13.68 -4.22 13.85
N LYS A 104 -14.97 -3.98 13.99
CA LYS A 104 -15.95 -5.01 14.35
C LYS A 104 -16.30 -5.83 13.10
N ARG A 105 -16.24 -7.14 13.22
CA ARG A 105 -16.65 -8.10 12.20
C ARG A 105 -18.14 -8.41 12.31
N ASP A 106 -18.72 -9.01 11.27
CA ASP A 106 -20.14 -9.39 11.23
C ASP A 106 -20.50 -10.44 12.27
N ASP A 107 -19.52 -11.27 12.70
CA ASP A 107 -19.66 -12.23 13.80
C ASP A 107 -19.63 -11.58 15.20
N GLY A 108 -19.53 -10.26 15.27
CA GLY A 108 -19.48 -9.49 16.53
C GLY A 108 -18.09 -9.37 17.14
N VAL A 109 -17.10 -10.10 16.66
CA VAL A 109 -15.72 -10.09 17.14
C VAL A 109 -14.97 -8.87 16.61
N TRP A 110 -14.17 -8.23 17.46
CA TRP A 110 -13.28 -7.15 17.07
C TRP A 110 -11.94 -7.69 16.61
N ALA A 111 -11.45 -7.19 15.47
CA ALA A 111 -10.14 -7.52 14.92
C ALA A 111 -9.23 -6.29 14.93
N GLU A 112 -7.97 -6.46 15.35
CA GLU A 112 -6.99 -5.38 15.42
C GLU A 112 -6.42 -5.04 14.05
N GLY A 113 -6.49 -3.75 13.68
CA GLY A 113 -6.02 -3.19 12.43
C GLY A 113 -6.61 -1.82 12.16
N CYS A 114 -5.93 -1.00 11.35
CA CYS A 114 -6.36 0.36 11.05
C CYS A 114 -7.48 0.37 10.01
N SER A 115 -8.44 1.28 10.20
CA SER A 115 -9.46 1.63 9.22
C SER A 115 -9.29 3.08 8.78
N PHE A 116 -9.58 3.37 7.51
CA PHE A 116 -9.40 4.67 6.89
C PHE A 116 -10.74 5.16 6.33
N ALA A 117 -11.08 6.43 6.58
CA ALA A 117 -12.35 7.02 6.17
C ALA A 117 -12.45 7.16 4.64
N THR A 118 -11.33 7.55 4.00
CA THR A 118 -11.24 7.75 2.55
C THR A 118 -10.00 7.08 1.96
N TRP A 119 -10.01 6.81 0.65
CA TRP A 119 -8.82 6.39 -0.07
C TRP A 119 -7.83 7.55 -0.20
N GLU A 120 -8.29 8.70 -0.67
CA GLU A 120 -7.45 9.81 -1.10
C GLU A 120 -6.76 10.53 0.06
N HIS A 121 -7.48 10.77 1.16
CA HIS A 121 -6.98 11.61 2.24
C HIS A 121 -6.39 10.83 3.42
N ASP A 122 -6.63 9.51 3.50
CA ASP A 122 -6.22 8.71 4.65
C ASP A 122 -5.43 7.47 4.25
N ALA A 123 -6.04 6.54 3.49
CA ALA A 123 -5.47 5.23 3.19
C ALA A 123 -4.22 5.31 2.32
N ILE A 124 -4.27 6.08 1.23
CA ILE A 124 -3.13 6.27 0.32
C ILE A 124 -1.99 6.99 1.03
N PRO A 125 -2.20 8.15 1.69
CA PRO A 125 -1.15 8.80 2.49
C PRO A 125 -0.48 7.87 3.50
N ALA A 126 -1.25 7.08 4.23
CA ALA A 126 -0.71 6.11 5.20
C ALA A 126 0.17 5.03 4.52
N HIS A 127 -0.27 4.51 3.38
CA HIS A 127 0.50 3.54 2.60
C HIS A 127 1.80 4.13 2.06
N LEU A 128 1.73 5.29 1.38
CA LEU A 128 2.89 5.96 0.80
C LEU A 128 3.89 6.40 1.87
N GLY A 129 3.41 6.99 2.96
CA GLY A 129 4.26 7.42 4.07
C GLY A 129 5.01 6.26 4.72
N ARG A 130 4.37 5.11 4.83
CA ARG A 130 5.03 3.90 5.34
C ARG A 130 6.09 3.37 4.37
N LEU A 131 5.83 3.33 3.06
CA LEU A 131 6.84 2.97 2.05
C LEU A 131 8.01 3.95 2.03
N LEU A 132 7.74 5.25 2.11
CA LEU A 132 8.77 6.28 2.22
C LEU A 132 9.64 6.08 3.49
N ALA A 133 9.04 5.69 4.62
CA ALA A 133 9.79 5.40 5.83
C ALA A 133 10.75 4.21 5.67
N TYR A 134 10.39 3.22 4.85
CA TYR A 134 11.32 2.14 4.47
C TYR A 134 12.39 2.60 3.46
N ALA A 135 12.03 3.50 2.54
CA ALA A 135 12.93 3.94 1.47
C ALA A 135 13.95 4.99 1.92
N LEU A 136 13.61 5.83 2.90
CA LEU A 136 14.39 6.98 3.31
C LEU A 136 14.90 6.84 4.76
N PRO A 137 16.20 7.10 5.01
CA PRO A 137 16.73 7.25 6.36
C PRO A 137 15.96 8.33 7.15
N ALA A 138 16.05 8.25 8.48
CA ALA A 138 15.41 9.23 9.35
C ALA A 138 15.94 10.66 9.05
N GLY A 139 15.05 11.64 8.96
CA GLY A 139 15.37 13.03 8.68
C GLY A 139 15.69 13.33 7.21
N GLN A 140 15.72 12.34 6.31
CA GLN A 140 15.97 12.57 4.89
C GLN A 140 14.68 12.61 4.07
N GLY A 141 14.75 13.29 2.93
CA GLY A 141 13.64 13.47 1.98
C GLY A 141 13.13 14.91 1.92
N THR A 142 12.21 15.15 0.99
CA THR A 142 11.54 16.44 0.85
C THR A 142 10.57 16.72 2.00
N PRO A 143 10.14 17.98 2.23
CA PRO A 143 9.11 18.29 3.23
C PRO A 143 7.84 17.48 3.07
N ALA A 144 7.36 17.30 1.84
CA ALA A 144 6.16 16.48 1.54
C ALA A 144 6.36 15.01 1.92
N GLN A 145 7.52 14.42 1.62
CA GLN A 145 7.86 13.05 2.02
C GLN A 145 7.92 12.91 3.55
N GLN A 146 8.56 13.86 4.23
CA GLN A 146 8.66 13.85 5.70
C GLN A 146 7.29 14.00 6.37
N GLN A 147 6.40 14.81 5.82
CA GLN A 147 5.02 14.94 6.32
C GLN A 147 4.26 13.58 6.24
N LEU A 148 4.30 12.91 5.09
CA LEU A 148 3.65 11.60 4.93
C LEU A 148 4.28 10.54 5.84
N ILE A 149 5.61 10.54 5.98
CA ILE A 149 6.31 9.63 6.90
C ILE A 149 5.84 9.86 8.33
N ALA A 150 5.78 11.11 8.79
CA ALA A 150 5.34 11.44 10.14
C ALA A 150 3.90 10.97 10.41
N GLN A 151 2.99 11.21 9.47
CA GLN A 151 1.60 10.75 9.55
C GLN A 151 1.52 9.21 9.63
N ALA A 152 2.22 8.50 8.76
CA ALA A 152 2.20 7.04 8.75
C ALA A 152 2.82 6.41 10.01
N LEU A 153 3.88 7.03 10.55
CA LEU A 153 4.53 6.57 11.78
C LEU A 153 3.72 6.89 13.04
N ALA A 154 2.90 7.94 13.03
CA ALA A 154 1.94 8.22 14.09
C ALA A 154 0.82 7.15 14.15
N ILE A 155 0.39 6.64 12.99
CA ILE A 155 -0.58 5.53 12.91
C ILE A 155 0.07 4.23 13.42
N ARG A 156 1.27 3.90 12.93
CA ARG A 156 2.01 2.72 13.37
C ARG A 156 3.51 2.98 13.31
N PRO A 157 4.19 2.98 14.45
CA PRO A 157 5.65 3.13 14.51
C PRO A 157 6.38 2.08 13.66
N LEU A 158 7.56 2.44 13.17
CA LEU A 158 8.47 1.55 12.45
C LEU A 158 9.77 1.44 13.27
N PRO A 159 10.32 0.22 13.48
CA PRO A 159 11.62 0.07 14.13
C PRO A 159 12.69 0.93 13.45
N ALA A 160 13.54 1.59 14.24
CA ALA A 160 14.56 2.50 13.73
C ALA A 160 15.48 1.82 12.68
N ALA A 161 15.82 0.55 12.89
CA ALA A 161 16.63 -0.24 11.97
C ALA A 161 15.99 -0.47 10.58
N PHE A 162 14.69 -0.21 10.43
CA PHE A 162 13.98 -0.36 9.16
C PHE A 162 13.88 0.96 8.39
N ARG A 163 14.22 2.10 9.01
CA ARG A 163 14.27 3.39 8.33
C ARG A 163 15.38 3.41 7.28
N GLY A 164 15.01 3.67 6.01
CA GLY A 164 15.94 3.66 4.89
C GLY A 164 16.48 2.28 4.48
N ALA A 165 15.95 1.19 5.03
CA ALA A 165 16.44 -0.15 4.78
C ALA A 165 16.00 -0.73 3.42
N ALA A 166 15.08 -0.07 2.71
CA ALA A 166 14.51 -0.55 1.44
C ALA A 166 14.51 0.54 0.36
N THR A 167 15.66 0.95 -0.14
CA THR A 167 15.75 1.81 -1.32
C THR A 167 15.32 1.09 -2.61
N ARG A 168 15.29 -0.24 -2.59
CA ARG A 168 14.89 -1.14 -3.68
C ARG A 168 13.86 -2.16 -3.18
N LEU A 169 13.07 -2.74 -4.09
CA LEU A 169 12.03 -3.73 -3.77
C LEU A 169 12.53 -4.85 -2.87
N GLN A 170 13.70 -5.42 -3.15
CA GLN A 170 14.27 -6.51 -2.33
C GLN A 170 14.49 -6.14 -0.87
N GLY A 171 14.65 -4.86 -0.55
CA GLY A 171 14.77 -4.39 0.82
C GLY A 171 13.50 -4.56 1.66
N LEU A 172 12.35 -4.79 1.03
CA LEU A 172 11.09 -5.07 1.71
C LEU A 172 10.96 -6.54 2.16
N ASN A 173 11.75 -7.45 1.59
CA ASN A 173 11.74 -8.87 1.98
C ASN A 173 12.10 -9.01 3.47
N GLY A 174 11.28 -9.74 4.24
CA GLY A 174 11.47 -9.97 5.67
C GLY A 174 11.31 -8.73 6.56
N ARG A 175 10.93 -7.56 5.99
CA ARG A 175 10.72 -6.31 6.73
C ARG A 175 9.29 -5.80 6.63
N TRP A 176 8.75 -5.73 5.42
CA TRP A 176 7.35 -5.41 5.21
C TRP A 176 6.45 -6.60 5.53
N ALA A 177 6.77 -7.76 4.96
CA ALA A 177 6.10 -9.03 5.20
C ALA A 177 7.07 -10.03 5.82
N TRP A 178 6.63 -10.77 6.85
CA TRP A 178 7.39 -11.82 7.49
C TRP A 178 6.73 -13.18 7.24
N PRO A 179 7.46 -14.23 6.84
CA PRO A 179 8.91 -14.28 6.53
C PRO A 179 9.27 -13.57 5.21
N GLY A 180 8.31 -13.16 4.38
CA GLY A 180 8.49 -12.33 3.18
C GLY A 180 9.31 -12.96 2.06
N LEU A 181 9.40 -14.29 2.01
CA LEU A 181 10.09 -15.01 0.94
C LEU A 181 9.47 -14.67 -0.42
N PHE A 182 10.32 -14.26 -1.36
CA PHE A 182 9.92 -13.85 -2.71
C PHE A 182 8.94 -12.68 -2.79
N TYR A 183 8.81 -11.88 -1.74
CA TYR A 183 7.90 -10.72 -1.73
C TYR A 183 8.20 -9.74 -2.87
N ALA A 184 9.47 -9.31 -2.99
CA ALA A 184 9.91 -8.41 -4.05
C ALA A 184 9.73 -8.99 -5.46
N GLN A 185 9.90 -10.30 -5.63
CA GLN A 185 9.66 -10.99 -6.90
C GLN A 185 8.19 -10.95 -7.29
N LYS A 186 7.28 -11.16 -6.33
CA LYS A 186 5.83 -11.08 -6.55
C LYS A 186 5.41 -9.68 -6.94
N LEU A 187 5.91 -8.64 -6.24
CA LEU A 187 5.61 -7.25 -6.58
C LEU A 187 6.16 -6.88 -7.96
N ALA A 188 7.39 -7.29 -8.29
CA ALA A 188 7.97 -7.04 -9.60
C ALA A 188 7.17 -7.73 -10.72
N ALA A 189 6.70 -8.95 -10.51
CA ALA A 189 5.86 -9.67 -11.46
C ALA A 189 4.54 -8.94 -11.70
N LEU A 190 3.86 -8.46 -10.64
CA LEU A 190 2.63 -7.68 -10.74
C LEU A 190 2.89 -6.34 -11.45
N ALA A 191 3.92 -5.57 -11.08
CA ALA A 191 4.25 -4.32 -11.72
C ALA A 191 4.55 -4.50 -13.22
N ASN A 192 5.15 -5.62 -13.62
CA ASN A 192 5.38 -5.96 -15.02
C ASN A 192 4.07 -6.15 -15.82
N THR A 193 2.97 -6.54 -15.18
CA THR A 193 1.68 -6.64 -15.88
C THR A 193 1.17 -5.28 -16.35
N PHE A 194 1.57 -4.18 -15.67
CA PHE A 194 1.17 -2.82 -16.04
C PHE A 194 2.02 -2.19 -17.14
N VAL A 195 3.21 -2.73 -17.45
CA VAL A 195 4.15 -2.12 -18.40
C VAL A 195 4.39 -2.96 -19.65
N ARG A 196 3.93 -4.19 -19.69
CA ARG A 196 3.95 -5.00 -20.91
C ARG A 196 3.05 -4.35 -21.96
N ARG A 197 3.58 -4.12 -23.17
CA ARG A 197 2.75 -3.82 -24.34
C ARG A 197 2.01 -5.11 -24.70
N VAL A 198 0.70 -5.03 -24.77
CA VAL A 198 -0.12 -6.03 -25.46
C VAL A 198 0.20 -5.99 -26.93
#